data_033b9dab32f492f53f2bf62046f54c48
#
_entry.id   033b9dab32f492f53f2bf62046f54c48
#
_cell.length_a   1.000
_cell.length_b   1.000
_cell.length_c   1.000
_cell.angle_alpha   90.00
_cell.angle_beta   90.00
_cell.angle_gamma   90.00
#
_symmetry.space_group_name_H-M   'P 1'
#
loop_
_entity.id
_entity.type
_entity.pdbx_description
1 polymer ?
#
loop_
_entity_poly.entity_id
_entity_poly.type
_entity_poly.pdbx_seq_one_letter_code
_entity_poly.pdbx_strand_id
1 'polypeptide(L)'
;MKLRRFISMMLIVTMLTVFAGCGNKDDRTQAAKKLNLSGPITVNVWYNDSAYESYLEFVARQFKKSNELVTVKPVYIEADSYINYIYDESVRNNNACDIYFLTSEEMEKAYLSGLTSENDMYPEVYNENVYGKAAMTACSYGGKLYGYPVSFNTSFLVYNKKYAEAVDTIDQIRNISDNYQITDENQDVSMVFEWDPDSMFLNYAAAGAYINIGGVNAENRAEVSLNEEKIKKVLTKYAQLKDAFGIDRNTVSLKDC
;
A
#
# COMPACT_ATOMS: atom_id res chain seq x y z
N MET A 1 22.40 5.69 -19.77
CA MET A 1 21.22 6.17 -19.01
C MET A 1 19.88 5.62 -19.52
N LYS A 2 19.51 5.80 -20.79
CA LYS A 2 18.21 5.30 -21.33
C LYS A 2 18.04 3.77 -21.24
N LEU A 3 19.09 2.98 -21.49
CA LEU A 3 19.03 1.51 -21.47
C LEU A 3 18.81 0.97 -20.04
N ARG A 4 19.48 1.52 -19.01
CA ARG A 4 19.29 1.13 -17.60
C ARG A 4 17.88 1.43 -17.11
N ARG A 5 17.33 2.61 -17.46
CA ARG A 5 15.95 2.97 -17.12
C ARG A 5 14.93 2.03 -17.78
N PHE A 6 15.17 1.64 -19.04
CA PHE A 6 14.32 0.70 -19.76
C PHE A 6 14.34 -0.70 -19.10
N ILE A 7 15.50 -1.14 -18.62
CA ILE A 7 15.68 -2.42 -17.96
C ILE A 7 15.03 -2.42 -16.58
N SER A 8 15.22 -1.35 -15.76
CA SER A 8 14.54 -1.20 -14.47
C SER A 8 13.03 -1.26 -14.61
N MET A 9 12.48 -0.58 -15.61
CA MET A 9 11.05 -0.52 -15.89
C MET A 9 10.48 -1.88 -16.30
N MET A 10 11.20 -2.63 -17.13
CA MET A 10 10.79 -3.96 -17.56
C MET A 10 10.88 -5.00 -16.43
N LEU A 11 11.80 -4.80 -15.50
CA LEU A 11 11.98 -5.64 -14.31
C LEU A 11 10.76 -5.60 -13.38
N ILE A 12 10.19 -4.41 -13.19
CA ILE A 12 8.99 -4.22 -12.35
C ILE A 12 7.77 -4.91 -12.96
N VAL A 13 7.60 -4.83 -14.28
CA VAL A 13 6.47 -5.49 -15.00
C VAL A 13 6.51 -7.01 -14.81
N THR A 14 7.69 -7.61 -14.92
CA THR A 14 7.81 -9.07 -14.75
C THR A 14 7.76 -9.51 -13.29
N MET A 15 8.15 -8.67 -12.34
CA MET A 15 7.94 -8.92 -10.91
C MET A 15 6.45 -8.97 -10.54
N LEU A 16 5.64 -8.10 -11.11
CA LEU A 16 4.20 -8.00 -10.80
C LEU A 16 3.37 -9.14 -11.42
N THR A 17 3.79 -9.70 -12.55
CA THR A 17 3.07 -10.83 -13.18
C THR A 17 3.21 -12.14 -12.40
N VAL A 18 4.19 -12.26 -11.51
CA VAL A 18 4.38 -13.44 -10.65
C VAL A 18 3.36 -13.48 -9.49
N PHE A 19 2.73 -12.34 -9.13
CA PHE A 19 1.83 -12.24 -7.97
C PHE A 19 0.33 -12.32 -8.29
N ALA A 20 -0.07 -12.29 -9.56
CA ALA A 20 -1.47 -12.46 -9.97
C ALA A 20 -1.97 -13.92 -9.91
N GLY A 21 -1.29 -14.80 -9.21
CA GLY A 21 -1.50 -16.23 -9.19
C GLY A 21 -2.39 -16.76 -8.06
N CYS A 22 -3.56 -16.17 -7.81
CA CYS A 22 -4.65 -16.86 -7.14
C CYS A 22 -5.99 -16.44 -7.74
N GLY A 23 -6.42 -17.12 -8.81
CA GLY A 23 -7.74 -16.96 -9.37
C GLY A 23 -7.78 -17.04 -10.90
N ASN A 24 -8.19 -18.19 -11.41
CA ASN A 24 -8.45 -18.58 -12.81
C ASN A 24 -7.23 -18.69 -13.74
N LYS A 25 -7.06 -19.94 -14.17
CA LYS A 25 -6.24 -20.30 -15.33
C LYS A 25 -6.93 -19.85 -16.61
N ASP A 26 -6.71 -18.60 -17.02
CA ASP A 26 -6.95 -18.20 -18.41
C ASP A 26 -6.13 -16.94 -18.72
N ASP A 27 -5.20 -17.08 -19.64
CA ASP A 27 -4.55 -16.06 -20.48
C ASP A 27 -3.70 -14.93 -19.85
N ARG A 28 -3.07 -15.11 -18.71
CA ARG A 28 -2.09 -14.12 -18.20
C ARG A 28 -0.61 -14.47 -18.41
N THR A 29 -0.31 -15.44 -19.22
CA THR A 29 1.05 -15.63 -19.74
C THR A 29 1.27 -14.76 -20.97
N GLN A 30 1.27 -13.43 -20.81
CA GLN A 30 2.10 -12.64 -21.72
C GLN A 30 3.54 -13.08 -21.43
N ALA A 31 4.08 -13.87 -22.34
CA ALA A 31 5.47 -14.32 -22.28
C ALA A 31 6.35 -13.11 -22.03
N ALA A 32 7.04 -13.09 -20.89
CA ALA A 32 7.98 -12.05 -20.56
C ALA A 32 8.88 -11.82 -21.78
N LYS A 33 8.79 -10.65 -22.38
CA LYS A 33 9.54 -10.33 -23.60
C LYS A 33 11.01 -10.46 -23.24
N LYS A 34 11.69 -11.47 -23.77
CA LYS A 34 13.07 -11.77 -23.43
C LYS A 34 13.91 -10.53 -23.64
N LEU A 35 14.54 -10.04 -22.56
CA LEU A 35 15.40 -8.87 -22.62
C LEU A 35 16.57 -9.13 -23.57
N ASN A 36 16.71 -8.28 -24.57
CA ASN A 36 17.82 -8.39 -25.54
C ASN A 36 19.05 -7.67 -24.96
N LEU A 37 19.73 -8.33 -24.02
CA LEU A 37 20.89 -7.79 -23.32
C LEU A 37 22.18 -8.25 -23.99
N SER A 38 23.12 -7.34 -24.16
CA SER A 38 24.46 -7.63 -24.72
C SER A 38 25.42 -8.27 -23.69
N GLY A 39 25.04 -8.34 -22.40
CA GLY A 39 25.83 -8.92 -21.34
C GLY A 39 25.11 -8.89 -19.97
N PRO A 40 25.74 -9.45 -18.94
CA PRO A 40 25.18 -9.44 -17.59
C PRO A 40 25.02 -8.02 -17.04
N ILE A 41 23.92 -7.80 -16.34
CA ILE A 41 23.63 -6.52 -15.64
C ILE A 41 23.21 -6.79 -14.19
N THR A 42 23.49 -5.82 -13.33
CA THR A 42 22.98 -5.79 -11.97
C THR A 42 22.04 -4.61 -11.80
N VAL A 43 20.90 -4.87 -11.15
CA VAL A 43 19.90 -3.85 -10.78
C VAL A 43 19.86 -3.78 -9.27
N ASN A 44 20.25 -2.64 -8.72
CA ASN A 44 20.23 -2.38 -7.28
C ASN A 44 18.85 -1.84 -6.89
N VAL A 45 18.25 -2.45 -5.87
CA VAL A 45 16.94 -2.08 -5.33
C VAL A 45 17.12 -1.68 -3.88
N TRP A 46 16.93 -0.40 -3.57
CA TRP A 46 17.01 0.09 -2.19
C TRP A 46 15.65 0.07 -1.51
N TYR A 47 15.65 -0.30 -0.23
CA TYR A 47 14.46 -0.33 0.61
C TYR A 47 14.86 -0.07 2.07
N ASN A 48 13.92 0.45 2.88
CA ASN A 48 14.14 0.83 4.29
C ASN A 48 13.18 0.16 5.28
N ASP A 49 12.33 -0.74 4.81
CA ASP A 49 11.47 -1.55 5.68
C ASP A 49 11.94 -3.01 5.63
N SER A 50 12.47 -3.51 6.75
CA SER A 50 12.98 -4.87 6.88
C SER A 50 11.92 -5.96 6.60
N ALA A 51 10.64 -5.64 6.70
CA ALA A 51 9.55 -6.55 6.33
C ALA A 51 9.59 -6.97 4.86
N TYR A 52 10.20 -6.17 3.98
CA TYR A 52 10.36 -6.51 2.57
C TYR A 52 11.54 -7.43 2.26
N GLU A 53 12.48 -7.66 3.19
CA GLU A 53 13.73 -8.38 2.93
C GLU A 53 13.48 -9.75 2.29
N SER A 54 12.79 -10.64 3.00
CA SER A 54 12.51 -12.00 2.53
C SER A 54 11.74 -12.03 1.20
N TYR A 55 10.83 -11.09 1.03
CA TYR A 55 10.06 -10.93 -0.19
C TYR A 55 10.95 -10.53 -1.37
N LEU A 56 11.76 -9.50 -1.22
CA LEU A 56 12.64 -9.00 -2.27
C LEU A 56 13.70 -10.02 -2.67
N GLU A 57 14.27 -10.73 -1.71
CA GLU A 57 15.19 -11.85 -2.00
C GLU A 57 14.50 -12.96 -2.78
N PHE A 58 13.29 -13.36 -2.38
CA PHE A 58 12.52 -14.38 -3.11
C PHE A 58 12.26 -13.93 -4.54
N VAL A 59 11.77 -12.72 -4.74
CA VAL A 59 11.48 -12.16 -6.06
C VAL A 59 12.74 -12.06 -6.92
N ALA A 60 13.86 -11.60 -6.35
CA ALA A 60 15.16 -11.54 -7.04
C ALA A 60 15.59 -12.91 -7.55
N ARG A 61 15.46 -13.95 -6.72
CA ARG A 61 15.76 -15.33 -7.12
C ARG A 61 14.84 -15.85 -8.21
N GLN A 62 13.52 -15.57 -8.13
CA GLN A 62 12.58 -16.01 -9.18
C GLN A 62 12.83 -15.28 -10.49
N PHE A 63 13.09 -13.97 -10.43
CA PHE A 63 13.38 -13.18 -11.61
C PHE A 63 14.64 -13.67 -12.33
N LYS A 64 15.69 -14.03 -11.58
CA LYS A 64 16.94 -14.58 -12.12
C LYS A 64 16.73 -15.85 -12.94
N LYS A 65 15.78 -16.72 -12.52
CA LYS A 65 15.48 -17.97 -13.26
C LYS A 65 14.94 -17.70 -14.67
N SER A 66 14.18 -16.62 -14.83
CA SER A 66 13.59 -16.24 -16.10
C SER A 66 14.48 -15.31 -16.92
N ASN A 67 15.44 -14.65 -16.28
CA ASN A 67 16.31 -13.62 -16.86
C ASN A 67 17.76 -13.82 -16.40
N GLU A 68 18.43 -14.83 -16.92
CA GLU A 68 19.76 -15.27 -16.50
C GLU A 68 20.84 -14.17 -16.51
N LEU A 69 20.72 -13.21 -17.42
CA LEU A 69 21.66 -12.10 -17.53
C LEU A 69 21.38 -10.95 -16.55
N VAL A 70 20.25 -10.98 -15.83
CA VAL A 70 19.90 -9.93 -14.87
C VAL A 70 20.09 -10.43 -13.43
N THR A 71 20.81 -9.67 -12.63
CA THR A 71 20.92 -9.89 -11.20
C THR A 71 20.24 -8.72 -10.47
N VAL A 72 19.17 -9.01 -9.76
CA VAL A 72 18.52 -8.04 -8.85
C VAL A 72 19.19 -8.14 -7.50
N LYS A 73 19.65 -7.01 -6.97
CA LYS A 73 20.33 -6.91 -5.68
C LYS A 73 19.53 -6.01 -4.75
N PRO A 74 18.70 -6.57 -3.86
CA PRO A 74 18.09 -5.83 -2.77
C PRO A 74 19.17 -5.31 -1.80
N VAL A 75 19.04 -4.05 -1.36
CA VAL A 75 19.95 -3.43 -0.40
C VAL A 75 19.11 -2.70 0.64
N TYR A 76 19.18 -3.16 1.87
CA TYR A 76 18.55 -2.50 3.00
C TYR A 76 19.33 -1.22 3.35
N ILE A 77 18.62 -0.12 3.49
CA ILE A 77 19.18 1.18 3.85
C ILE A 77 18.60 1.59 5.19
N GLU A 78 19.43 1.60 6.20
CA GLU A 78 19.12 2.15 7.51
C GLU A 78 19.52 3.62 7.56
N ALA A 79 18.53 4.52 7.57
CA ALA A 79 18.77 5.96 7.62
C ALA A 79 17.62 6.67 8.36
N ASP A 80 17.93 7.69 9.14
CA ASP A 80 16.95 8.51 9.87
C ASP A 80 15.93 9.17 8.94
N SER A 81 16.36 9.52 7.74
CA SER A 81 15.51 10.00 6.66
C SER A 81 15.92 9.33 5.35
N TYR A 82 15.20 8.31 4.97
CA TYR A 82 15.51 7.51 3.80
C TYR A 82 15.47 8.31 2.50
N ILE A 83 14.46 9.18 2.32
CA ILE A 83 14.36 10.02 1.12
C ILE A 83 15.53 11.03 1.02
N ASN A 84 16.06 11.55 2.14
CA ASN A 84 17.22 12.41 2.13
C ASN A 84 18.48 11.63 1.78
N TYR A 85 18.62 10.42 2.29
CA TYR A 85 19.72 9.52 1.92
C TYR A 85 19.72 9.25 0.41
N ILE A 86 18.57 8.89 -0.18
CA ILE A 86 18.45 8.71 -1.63
C ILE A 86 18.88 9.96 -2.39
N TYR A 87 18.45 11.14 -1.93
CA TYR A 87 18.82 12.42 -2.55
C TYR A 87 20.32 12.66 -2.50
N ASP A 88 20.93 12.50 -1.35
CA ASP A 88 22.37 12.74 -1.16
C ASP A 88 23.22 11.78 -1.99
N GLU A 89 22.88 10.50 -1.99
CA GLU A 89 23.58 9.50 -2.81
C GLU A 89 23.37 9.73 -4.31
N SER A 90 22.14 10.04 -4.74
CA SER A 90 21.81 10.17 -6.15
C SER A 90 22.31 11.48 -6.77
N VAL A 91 22.18 12.59 -6.04
CA VAL A 91 22.43 13.93 -6.57
C VAL A 91 23.82 14.44 -6.20
N ARG A 92 24.25 14.23 -4.96
CA ARG A 92 25.53 14.74 -4.45
C ARG A 92 26.68 13.77 -4.66
N ASN A 93 26.45 12.49 -4.42
CA ASN A 93 27.49 11.46 -4.46
C ASN A 93 27.54 10.71 -5.80
N ASN A 94 26.62 11.00 -6.71
CA ASN A 94 26.48 10.33 -8.01
C ASN A 94 26.42 8.79 -7.90
N ASN A 95 25.82 8.29 -6.81
CA ASN A 95 25.69 6.87 -6.48
C ASN A 95 24.20 6.49 -6.42
N ALA A 96 23.47 6.74 -7.52
CA ALA A 96 22.07 6.42 -7.60
C ALA A 96 21.85 4.91 -7.71
N CYS A 97 20.90 4.35 -6.95
CA CYS A 97 20.39 3.04 -7.23
C CYS A 97 19.49 3.04 -8.48
N ASP A 98 19.16 1.86 -8.96
CA ASP A 98 18.30 1.71 -10.15
C ASP A 98 16.81 1.81 -9.78
N ILE A 99 16.42 1.31 -8.59
CA ILE A 99 15.06 1.30 -8.06
C ILE A 99 15.13 1.55 -6.56
N TYR A 100 14.17 2.27 -6.02
CA TYR A 100 13.99 2.42 -4.58
C TYR A 100 12.51 2.41 -4.20
N PHE A 101 12.23 1.88 -3.03
CA PHE A 101 10.90 1.87 -2.44
C PHE A 101 10.66 3.20 -1.76
N LEU A 102 9.45 3.71 -1.88
CA LEU A 102 9.00 4.93 -1.20
C LEU A 102 7.60 4.71 -0.65
N THR A 103 7.28 5.42 0.41
CA THR A 103 5.89 5.60 0.85
C THR A 103 5.20 6.66 -0.02
N SER A 104 3.87 6.63 -0.05
CA SER A 104 3.10 7.66 -0.76
C SER A 104 3.35 9.08 -0.21
N GLU A 105 3.73 9.20 1.05
CA GLU A 105 4.05 10.48 1.71
C GLU A 105 5.34 11.11 1.18
N GLU A 106 6.28 10.28 0.69
CA GLU A 106 7.56 10.71 0.15
C GLU A 106 7.51 11.01 -1.34
N MET A 107 6.42 10.61 -2.02
CA MET A 107 6.29 10.68 -3.47
C MET A 107 6.42 12.09 -4.03
N GLU A 108 5.77 13.08 -3.39
CA GLU A 108 5.87 14.49 -3.78
C GLU A 108 7.30 15.02 -3.66
N LYS A 109 7.97 14.71 -2.55
CA LYS A 109 9.36 15.12 -2.33
C LYS A 109 10.29 14.48 -3.36
N ALA A 110 10.10 13.21 -3.67
CA ALA A 110 10.87 12.50 -4.69
C ALA A 110 10.70 13.15 -6.07
N TYR A 111 9.46 13.49 -6.44
CA TYR A 111 9.14 14.18 -7.68
C TYR A 111 9.81 15.55 -7.76
N LEU A 112 9.59 16.41 -6.76
CA LEU A 112 10.13 17.76 -6.72
C LEU A 112 11.66 17.81 -6.69
N SER A 113 12.28 16.79 -6.14
CA SER A 113 13.75 16.63 -6.09
C SER A 113 14.34 15.98 -7.35
N GLY A 114 13.51 15.64 -8.36
CA GLY A 114 13.96 15.01 -9.59
C GLY A 114 14.47 13.57 -9.43
N LEU A 115 14.08 12.90 -8.34
CA LEU A 115 14.48 11.52 -8.06
C LEU A 115 13.64 10.51 -8.82
N THR A 116 12.44 10.88 -9.29
CA THR A 116 11.55 10.01 -10.04
C THR A 116 11.49 10.40 -11.51
N SER A 117 11.15 9.45 -12.37
CA SER A 117 10.89 9.68 -13.79
C SER A 117 9.45 9.29 -14.11
N GLU A 118 8.84 10.03 -15.04
CA GLU A 118 7.51 9.67 -15.54
C GLU A 118 7.51 8.22 -16.06
N ASN A 119 6.50 7.47 -15.67
CA ASN A 119 6.22 6.13 -16.16
C ASN A 119 5.11 6.20 -17.21
N ASP A 120 5.49 6.21 -18.48
CA ASP A 120 4.60 6.18 -19.64
C ASP A 120 4.55 4.81 -20.31
N MET A 121 5.25 3.82 -19.75
CA MET A 121 5.36 2.48 -20.28
C MET A 121 4.30 1.55 -19.69
N TYR A 122 3.76 0.69 -20.52
CA TYR A 122 2.81 -0.36 -20.12
C TYR A 122 1.51 0.17 -19.45
N PRO A 123 0.80 1.13 -20.07
CA PRO A 123 -0.44 1.67 -19.50
C PRO A 123 -1.53 0.60 -19.34
N GLU A 124 -1.45 -0.49 -20.10
CA GLU A 124 -2.34 -1.65 -19.97
C GLU A 124 -2.13 -2.43 -18.67
N VAL A 125 -0.94 -2.31 -18.06
CA VAL A 125 -0.61 -2.92 -16.76
C VAL A 125 -0.84 -1.93 -15.62
N TYR A 126 -0.34 -0.70 -15.77
CA TYR A 126 -0.37 0.32 -14.73
C TYR A 126 -1.57 1.26 -14.91
N ASN A 127 -2.73 0.82 -14.47
CA ASN A 127 -3.98 1.55 -14.55
C ASN A 127 -4.92 1.25 -13.37
N GLU A 128 -5.96 2.04 -13.23
CA GLU A 128 -6.92 1.94 -12.13
C GLU A 128 -7.72 0.62 -12.11
N ASN A 129 -7.87 -0.05 -13.25
CA ASN A 129 -8.59 -1.33 -13.30
C ASN A 129 -7.76 -2.48 -12.70
N VAL A 130 -6.43 -2.38 -12.76
CA VAL A 130 -5.50 -3.39 -12.25
C VAL A 130 -5.15 -3.12 -10.79
N TYR A 131 -4.81 -1.87 -10.44
CA TYR A 131 -4.31 -1.50 -9.11
C TYR A 131 -5.32 -0.76 -8.24
N GLY A 132 -6.43 -0.33 -8.84
CA GLY A 132 -7.39 0.53 -8.16
C GLY A 132 -6.95 2.00 -8.09
N LYS A 133 -7.95 2.89 -8.02
CA LYS A 133 -7.75 4.34 -8.08
C LYS A 133 -6.83 4.87 -6.99
N ALA A 134 -6.99 4.41 -5.75
CA ALA A 134 -6.20 4.91 -4.63
C ALA A 134 -4.70 4.65 -4.81
N ALA A 135 -4.32 3.44 -5.24
CA ALA A 135 -2.93 3.08 -5.49
C ALA A 135 -2.32 3.87 -6.66
N MET A 136 -3.09 4.06 -7.75
CA MET A 136 -2.62 4.85 -8.89
C MET A 136 -2.47 6.32 -8.53
N THR A 137 -3.41 6.88 -7.76
CA THR A 137 -3.31 8.27 -7.27
C THR A 137 -2.08 8.47 -6.39
N ALA A 138 -1.79 7.52 -5.48
CA ALA A 138 -0.65 7.59 -4.58
C ALA A 138 0.71 7.58 -5.31
N CYS A 139 0.76 6.97 -6.49
CA CYS A 139 1.96 6.91 -7.34
C CYS A 139 2.04 8.01 -8.40
N SER A 140 1.07 8.95 -8.39
CA SER A 140 0.95 10.01 -9.41
C SER A 140 1.20 11.39 -8.83
N TYR A 141 1.69 12.30 -9.68
CA TYR A 141 1.82 13.72 -9.40
C TYR A 141 1.47 14.53 -10.65
N GLY A 142 0.67 15.59 -10.51
CA GLY A 142 0.25 16.40 -11.66
C GLY A 142 -0.46 15.61 -12.76
N GLY A 143 -1.18 14.55 -12.40
CA GLY A 143 -1.90 13.69 -13.35
C GLY A 143 -1.03 12.69 -14.12
N LYS A 144 0.24 12.54 -13.76
CA LYS A 144 1.19 11.62 -14.39
C LYS A 144 1.71 10.62 -13.37
N LEU A 145 1.98 9.39 -13.82
CA LEU A 145 2.50 8.31 -12.98
C LEU A 145 4.02 8.43 -12.84
N TYR A 146 4.53 8.40 -11.61
CA TYR A 146 5.96 8.48 -11.29
C TYR A 146 6.48 7.31 -10.46
N GLY A 147 5.60 6.46 -9.98
CA GLY A 147 5.95 5.27 -9.23
C GLY A 147 5.16 4.05 -9.70
N TYR A 148 5.58 2.88 -9.25
CA TYR A 148 4.86 1.63 -9.47
C TYR A 148 4.25 1.19 -8.15
N PRO A 149 2.93 1.01 -8.05
CA PRO A 149 2.31 0.55 -6.83
C PRO A 149 2.77 -0.89 -6.52
N VAL A 150 3.23 -1.12 -5.30
CA VAL A 150 3.70 -2.44 -4.84
C VAL A 150 2.75 -3.02 -3.81
N SER A 151 2.42 -2.23 -2.79
CA SER A 151 1.49 -2.61 -1.73
C SER A 151 0.76 -1.37 -1.22
N PHE A 152 -0.29 -1.59 -0.46
CA PHE A 152 -0.99 -0.52 0.24
C PHE A 152 -1.50 -1.03 1.59
N ASN A 153 -1.51 -0.14 2.57
CA ASN A 153 -2.14 -0.41 3.84
C ASN A 153 -3.63 -0.07 3.75
N THR A 154 -4.46 -0.97 4.26
CA THR A 154 -5.89 -0.72 4.38
C THR A 154 -6.41 -1.36 5.65
N SER A 155 -7.46 -0.79 6.21
CA SER A 155 -8.23 -1.45 7.25
C SER A 155 -9.30 -2.32 6.60
N PHE A 156 -9.52 -3.48 7.15
CA PHE A 156 -10.57 -4.38 6.71
C PHE A 156 -11.25 -5.03 7.92
N LEU A 157 -12.50 -5.38 7.75
CA LEU A 157 -13.27 -6.09 8.76
C LEU A 157 -13.04 -7.60 8.60
N VAL A 158 -12.54 -8.22 9.66
CA VAL A 158 -12.50 -9.68 9.79
C VAL A 158 -13.68 -10.10 10.64
N TYR A 159 -14.44 -11.09 10.19
CA TYR A 159 -15.55 -11.64 10.96
C TYR A 159 -15.62 -13.15 10.86
N ASN A 160 -16.17 -13.77 11.91
CA ASN A 160 -16.36 -15.20 11.95
C ASN A 160 -17.67 -15.57 11.23
N LYS A 161 -17.57 -16.32 10.13
CA LYS A 161 -18.70 -16.77 9.33
C LYS A 161 -19.71 -17.67 10.08
N LYS A 162 -19.34 -18.21 11.25
CA LYS A 162 -20.29 -18.93 12.12
C LYS A 162 -21.40 -18.01 12.64
N TYR A 163 -21.10 -16.72 12.83
CA TYR A 163 -22.01 -15.76 13.45
C TYR A 163 -22.61 -14.75 12.48
N ALA A 164 -21.99 -14.58 11.29
CA ALA A 164 -22.48 -13.64 10.28
C ALA A 164 -22.16 -14.15 8.87
N GLU A 165 -23.09 -14.01 7.93
CA GLU A 165 -22.86 -14.34 6.51
C GLU A 165 -22.12 -13.22 5.78
N ALA A 166 -22.48 -11.95 6.07
CA ALA A 166 -21.83 -10.75 5.57
C ALA A 166 -22.00 -9.62 6.59
N VAL A 167 -20.99 -8.76 6.68
CA VAL A 167 -21.01 -7.57 7.54
C VAL A 167 -20.42 -6.40 6.77
N ASP A 168 -21.30 -5.47 6.36
CA ASP A 168 -20.96 -4.32 5.54
C ASP A 168 -21.16 -2.97 6.26
N THR A 169 -21.89 -3.00 7.38
CA THR A 169 -22.24 -1.79 8.12
C THR A 169 -22.11 -1.97 9.63
N ILE A 170 -21.84 -0.87 10.32
CA ILE A 170 -21.82 -0.84 11.79
C ILE A 170 -23.16 -1.20 12.41
N ASP A 171 -24.27 -0.87 11.75
CA ASP A 171 -25.60 -1.23 12.25
C ASP A 171 -25.83 -2.74 12.20
N GLN A 172 -25.27 -3.45 11.22
CA GLN A 172 -25.27 -4.92 11.21
C GLN A 172 -24.45 -5.50 12.38
N ILE A 173 -23.27 -4.91 12.67
CA ILE A 173 -22.45 -5.31 13.83
C ILE A 173 -23.24 -5.13 15.12
N ARG A 174 -23.89 -3.97 15.29
CA ARG A 174 -24.72 -3.70 16.46
C ARG A 174 -25.84 -4.72 16.60
N ASN A 175 -26.55 -5.02 15.51
CA ASN A 175 -27.61 -6.01 15.54
C ASN A 175 -27.11 -7.42 15.92
N ILE A 176 -25.92 -7.80 15.47
CA ILE A 176 -25.27 -9.04 15.91
C ILE A 176 -24.98 -8.98 17.40
N SER A 177 -24.40 -7.89 17.89
CA SER A 177 -24.09 -7.70 19.32
C SER A 177 -25.33 -7.76 20.19
N ASP A 178 -26.40 -7.08 19.81
CA ASP A 178 -27.65 -7.03 20.57
C ASP A 178 -28.36 -8.40 20.64
N ASN A 179 -28.13 -9.26 19.66
CA ASN A 179 -28.72 -10.60 19.59
C ASN A 179 -27.74 -11.73 19.95
N TYR A 180 -26.51 -11.40 20.31
CA TYR A 180 -25.51 -12.40 20.67
C TYR A 180 -25.87 -13.14 21.94
N GLN A 181 -25.89 -14.49 21.88
CA GLN A 181 -26.18 -15.32 23.02
C GLN A 181 -24.91 -16.03 23.49
N ILE A 182 -24.57 -15.88 24.75
CA ILE A 182 -23.47 -16.62 25.36
C ILE A 182 -23.94 -18.07 25.58
N THR A 183 -23.15 -18.99 25.10
CA THR A 183 -23.36 -20.44 25.23
C THR A 183 -22.06 -21.09 25.73
N ASP A 184 -22.10 -22.36 26.12
CA ASP A 184 -20.92 -23.11 26.54
C ASP A 184 -19.83 -23.20 25.44
N GLU A 185 -20.24 -23.06 24.17
CA GLU A 185 -19.31 -23.11 23.03
C GLU A 185 -18.58 -21.78 22.74
N ASN A 186 -19.11 -20.66 23.24
CA ASN A 186 -18.60 -19.33 22.95
C ASN A 186 -18.34 -18.48 24.21
N GLN A 187 -18.28 -19.11 25.37
CA GLN A 187 -18.07 -18.45 26.66
C GLN A 187 -16.72 -17.70 26.75
N ASP A 188 -15.76 -18.03 25.88
CA ASP A 188 -14.45 -17.40 25.81
C ASP A 188 -14.47 -16.09 25.00
N VAL A 189 -15.58 -15.77 24.31
CA VAL A 189 -15.72 -14.51 23.59
C VAL A 189 -16.06 -13.40 24.56
N SER A 190 -15.12 -12.47 24.73
CA SER A 190 -15.26 -11.36 25.66
C SER A 190 -15.92 -10.12 25.05
N MET A 191 -15.87 -9.98 23.72
CA MET A 191 -16.53 -8.89 22.98
C MET A 191 -16.92 -9.31 21.59
N VAL A 192 -17.99 -8.69 21.06
CA VAL A 192 -18.53 -8.99 19.74
C VAL A 192 -17.87 -8.19 18.64
N PHE A 193 -17.31 -7.04 18.96
CA PHE A 193 -16.66 -6.19 17.98
C PHE A 193 -15.53 -5.37 18.64
N GLU A 194 -14.44 -5.29 17.93
CA GLU A 194 -13.26 -4.54 18.34
C GLU A 194 -12.67 -3.76 17.18
N TRP A 195 -12.15 -2.56 17.46
CA TRP A 195 -11.26 -1.82 16.56
C TRP A 195 -10.22 -1.05 17.36
N ASP A 196 -9.15 -0.64 16.72
CA ASP A 196 -8.17 0.26 17.34
C ASP A 196 -8.69 1.72 17.38
N PRO A 197 -9.09 2.24 18.56
CA PRO A 197 -9.62 3.59 18.68
C PRO A 197 -8.56 4.68 18.47
N ASP A 198 -7.28 4.35 18.55
CA ASP A 198 -6.18 5.28 18.35
C ASP A 198 -5.70 5.30 16.89
N SER A 199 -6.21 4.40 16.04
CA SER A 199 -5.87 4.38 14.63
C SER A 199 -6.42 5.60 13.88
N MET A 200 -5.55 6.55 13.60
CA MET A 200 -5.90 7.73 12.77
C MET A 200 -6.42 7.33 11.39
N PHE A 201 -5.84 6.29 10.79
CA PHE A 201 -6.23 5.79 9.47
C PHE A 201 -7.67 5.25 9.48
N LEU A 202 -7.99 4.41 10.45
CA LEU A 202 -9.32 3.84 10.61
C LEU A 202 -10.36 4.93 10.92
N ASN A 203 -10.01 5.85 11.81
CA ASN A 203 -10.89 6.96 12.19
C ASN A 203 -11.15 7.89 10.99
N TYR A 204 -10.14 8.20 10.19
CA TYR A 204 -10.30 8.99 8.99
C TYR A 204 -11.17 8.29 7.95
N ALA A 205 -10.99 7.00 7.73
CA ALA A 205 -11.81 6.21 6.82
C ALA A 205 -13.28 6.13 7.29
N ALA A 206 -13.51 5.88 8.59
CA ALA A 206 -14.85 5.86 9.17
C ALA A 206 -15.53 7.24 9.15
N ALA A 207 -14.73 8.29 9.26
CA ALA A 207 -15.17 9.68 9.26
C ALA A 207 -15.62 10.18 7.89
N GLY A 208 -15.22 9.52 6.83
CA GLY A 208 -15.57 9.91 5.48
C GLY A 208 -14.90 11.22 5.06
N ALA A 209 -13.59 11.20 4.90
CA ALA A 209 -12.79 12.24 4.28
C ALA A 209 -13.23 13.68 4.66
N TYR A 210 -12.97 14.08 5.88
CA TYR A 210 -13.31 15.44 6.35
C TYR A 210 -12.23 16.48 6.06
N ILE A 211 -11.08 16.05 5.55
CA ILE A 211 -9.99 16.91 5.08
C ILE A 211 -10.06 16.99 3.56
N ASN A 212 -10.06 18.18 3.01
CA ASN A 212 -9.88 18.41 1.59
C ASN A 212 -8.50 19.05 1.37
N ILE A 213 -7.73 18.47 0.48
CA ILE A 213 -6.44 19.00 0.04
C ILE A 213 -6.60 19.43 -1.41
N GLY A 214 -6.09 20.60 -1.77
CA GLY A 214 -6.18 21.15 -3.12
C GLY A 214 -5.47 20.32 -4.16
N GLY A 215 -5.75 20.61 -5.44
CA GLY A 215 -5.24 19.85 -6.58
C GLY A 215 -6.11 18.65 -6.95
N VAL A 216 -5.88 18.08 -8.13
CA VAL A 216 -6.68 16.97 -8.67
C VAL A 216 -6.48 15.68 -7.87
N ASN A 217 -5.27 15.46 -7.38
CA ASN A 217 -4.85 14.27 -6.63
C ASN A 217 -4.40 14.61 -5.20
N ALA A 218 -4.90 15.72 -4.62
CA ALA A 218 -4.51 16.22 -3.31
C ALA A 218 -3.01 16.59 -3.21
N GLU A 219 -2.42 17.03 -4.31
CA GLU A 219 -1.01 17.40 -4.39
C GLU A 219 -0.73 18.83 -3.89
N ASN A 220 -1.74 19.69 -3.84
CA ASN A 220 -1.58 21.07 -3.36
C ASN A 220 -1.79 21.17 -1.85
N ARG A 221 -0.78 20.84 -1.08
CA ARG A 221 -0.80 20.86 0.40
C ARG A 221 -0.87 22.28 1.01
N ALA A 222 -0.71 23.33 0.20
CA ALA A 222 -0.93 24.69 0.65
C ALA A 222 -2.44 25.04 0.77
N GLU A 223 -3.28 24.27 0.11
CA GLU A 223 -4.73 24.42 0.15
C GLU A 223 -5.37 23.29 0.95
N VAL A 224 -5.44 23.42 2.27
CA VAL A 224 -6.10 22.47 3.16
C VAL A 224 -7.33 23.09 3.76
N SER A 225 -8.46 22.41 3.66
CA SER A 225 -9.71 22.78 4.31
C SER A 225 -10.32 21.62 5.08
N LEU A 226 -11.00 21.94 6.17
CA LEU A 226 -11.70 20.99 7.00
C LEU A 226 -13.21 21.15 6.87
N ASN A 227 -13.93 20.05 6.76
CA ASN A 227 -15.39 20.06 6.77
C ASN A 227 -15.88 19.84 8.21
N GLU A 228 -16.16 20.94 8.93
CA GLU A 228 -16.56 20.92 10.34
C GLU A 228 -17.84 20.12 10.60
N GLU A 229 -18.81 20.17 9.70
CA GLU A 229 -20.06 19.41 9.84
C GLU A 229 -19.83 17.91 9.76
N LYS A 230 -18.97 17.48 8.84
CA LYS A 230 -18.55 16.07 8.77
C LYS A 230 -17.79 15.66 10.03
N ILE A 231 -16.83 16.46 10.49
CA ILE A 231 -16.06 16.16 11.71
C ILE A 231 -16.99 15.96 12.89
N LYS A 232 -17.94 16.90 13.13
CA LYS A 232 -18.90 16.79 14.23
C LYS A 232 -19.72 15.51 14.17
N LYS A 233 -20.31 15.21 12.99
CA LYS A 233 -21.10 13.99 12.80
C LYS A 233 -20.31 12.73 13.09
N VAL A 234 -19.08 12.69 12.62
CA VAL A 234 -18.21 11.52 12.75
C VAL A 234 -17.76 11.33 14.17
N LEU A 235 -17.27 12.38 14.83
CA LEU A 235 -16.85 12.29 16.23
C LEU A 235 -18.02 11.88 17.14
N THR A 236 -19.23 12.40 16.85
CA THR A 236 -20.43 11.99 17.57
C THR A 236 -20.73 10.50 17.37
N LYS A 237 -20.72 10.04 16.12
CA LYS A 237 -20.94 8.61 15.81
C LYS A 237 -19.86 7.72 16.41
N TYR A 238 -18.62 8.16 16.35
CA TYR A 238 -17.49 7.44 16.92
C TYR A 238 -17.63 7.28 18.44
N ALA A 239 -17.97 8.36 19.17
CA ALA A 239 -18.21 8.30 20.60
C ALA A 239 -19.35 7.32 20.93
N GLN A 240 -20.46 7.37 20.18
CA GLN A 240 -21.59 6.43 20.35
C GLN A 240 -21.18 4.97 20.15
N LEU A 241 -20.35 4.68 19.15
CA LEU A 241 -19.88 3.32 18.89
C LEU A 241 -18.92 2.84 19.95
N LYS A 242 -17.99 3.70 20.37
CA LYS A 242 -17.06 3.40 21.47
C LYS A 242 -17.83 3.02 22.74
N ASP A 243 -18.84 3.81 23.10
CA ASP A 243 -19.65 3.54 24.28
C ASP A 243 -20.51 2.27 24.11
N ALA A 244 -21.08 2.05 22.94
CA ALA A 244 -21.94 0.89 22.67
C ALA A 244 -21.17 -0.44 22.73
N PHE A 245 -19.93 -0.47 22.33
CA PHE A 245 -19.09 -1.68 22.32
C PHE A 245 -18.08 -1.73 23.46
N GLY A 246 -18.05 -0.75 24.36
CA GLY A 246 -17.14 -0.71 25.52
C GLY A 246 -15.66 -0.64 25.14
N ILE A 247 -15.34 -0.13 23.95
CA ILE A 247 -13.97 -0.12 23.43
C ILE A 247 -13.15 0.98 24.09
N ASP A 248 -11.99 0.63 24.61
CA ASP A 248 -10.99 1.55 25.14
C ASP A 248 -9.58 1.23 24.60
N ARG A 249 -8.59 2.04 25.00
CA ARG A 249 -7.19 1.89 24.57
C ARG A 249 -6.52 0.57 24.98
N ASN A 250 -7.09 -0.15 25.91
CA ASN A 250 -6.49 -1.36 26.48
C ASN A 250 -7.08 -2.64 25.88
N THR A 251 -8.08 -2.53 25.01
CA THR A 251 -8.86 -3.65 24.49
C THR A 251 -8.48 -4.07 23.07
N VAL A 252 -7.28 -3.74 22.59
CA VAL A 252 -6.87 -4.08 21.24
C VAL A 252 -6.17 -5.43 21.19
N SER A 253 -6.94 -6.50 21.09
CA SER A 253 -6.39 -7.84 20.87
C SER A 253 -7.37 -8.72 20.09
N LEU A 254 -6.96 -9.17 18.90
CA LEU A 254 -7.73 -10.15 18.10
C LEU A 254 -8.06 -11.46 18.86
N LYS A 255 -7.48 -11.66 20.04
CA LYS A 255 -7.78 -12.83 20.88
C LYS A 255 -9.06 -12.68 21.68
N ASP A 256 -9.56 -11.45 21.81
CA ASP A 256 -10.70 -11.13 22.65
C ASP A 256 -12.03 -11.13 21.91
N CYS A 257 -11.99 -11.20 20.55
CA CYS A 257 -13.17 -11.27 19.65
C CYS A 257 -13.57 -12.69 19.27
#